data_fe3f2a4f00c7e48db50bc4d0ee6fdfa0
#
_entry.id   fe3f2a4f00c7e48db50bc4d0ee6fdfa0
#
_cell.length_a   1.000
_cell.length_b   1.000
_cell.length_c   1.000
_cell.angle_alpha   90.00
_cell.angle_beta   90.00
_cell.angle_gamma   90.00
#
_symmetry.space_group_name_H-M   'P 1'
#
loop_
_entity.id
_entity.type
_entity.pdbx_description
1 polymer ?
#
loop_
_entity_poly.entity_id
_entity_poly.type
_entity_poly.pdbx_seq_one_letter_code
_entity_poly.pdbx_strand_id
1 'polypeptide(L)'
;VQTCALPIYHANLVGRYLLETKCGMVVSISAPSVVTAYKSAPDYSNVLMIAVSQSGAAQDLFEVMKECDRQGGVCVGITNVEDSLMTQAGSYRLNNHCGPEQSVTAGKSYMTQVTILTMIAAYISGDGELLDTLDKAPEIVAAALTGLEAQVRDVVRFYRETEHLLLVGRGLMDALANEAELKIQETSYLDARCYGSADYRHGPIATAQRFVPYMFFLADEKTDYCGQALLKRLKEEAGIWCTVITNKPELAALGDTSVLLPPEYDGIKAVFTAAVFAQMFSCLCSLSRGFDPDAPKGVSKKTVTV
;
A
#
# COMPACT_ATOMS: atom_id res chain seq x y z
N VAL A 1 0.14 13.98 7.68
CA VAL A 1 0.91 12.93 6.99
C VAL A 1 1.17 13.35 5.57
N GLN A 2 2.38 13.18 5.09
CA GLN A 2 2.79 13.64 3.77
C GLN A 2 3.60 12.61 3.00
N THR A 3 3.44 12.57 1.67
CA THR A 3 4.08 11.59 0.80
C THR A 3 4.68 12.24 -0.44
N CYS A 4 5.77 11.66 -0.96
CA CYS A 4 6.43 12.10 -2.18
C CYS A 4 6.58 11.04 -3.27
N ALA A 5 6.44 9.76 -2.96
CA ALA A 5 6.50 8.67 -3.92
C ALA A 5 5.34 7.71 -3.71
N LEU A 6 4.87 7.08 -4.78
CA LEU A 6 3.66 6.24 -4.71
C LEU A 6 3.72 5.10 -3.69
N PRO A 7 4.80 4.30 -3.54
CA PRO A 7 4.84 3.26 -2.52
C PRO A 7 4.70 3.81 -1.10
N ILE A 8 5.29 4.97 -0.87
CA ILE A 8 5.23 5.70 0.39
C ILE A 8 3.82 6.24 0.64
N TYR A 9 3.13 6.66 -0.43
CA TYR A 9 1.73 7.08 -0.38
C TYR A 9 0.84 5.96 0.16
N HIS A 10 1.03 4.72 -0.31
CA HIS A 10 0.21 3.58 0.10
C HIS A 10 0.50 3.15 1.54
N ALA A 11 1.75 3.20 2.01
CA ALA A 11 2.07 3.01 3.42
C ALA A 11 1.38 4.06 4.31
N ASN A 12 1.37 5.33 3.85
CA ASN A 12 0.66 6.40 4.57
C ASN A 12 -0.86 6.24 4.55
N LEU A 13 -1.46 5.63 3.52
CA LEU A 13 -2.88 5.28 3.57
C LEU A 13 -3.16 4.29 4.69
N VAL A 14 -2.32 3.27 4.89
CA VAL A 14 -2.44 2.37 6.06
C VAL A 14 -2.31 3.15 7.36
N GLY A 15 -1.28 4.00 7.49
CA GLY A 15 -1.07 4.87 8.65
C GLY A 15 -2.26 5.78 8.93
N ARG A 16 -2.86 6.38 7.89
CA ARG A 16 -4.07 7.18 7.98
C ARG A 16 -5.21 6.38 8.60
N TYR A 17 -5.53 5.20 8.05
CA TYR A 17 -6.61 4.35 8.60
C TYR A 17 -6.36 4.02 10.07
N LEU A 18 -5.13 3.70 10.46
CA LEU A 18 -4.79 3.38 11.84
C LEU A 18 -4.94 4.59 12.77
N LEU A 19 -4.43 5.76 12.39
CA LEU A 19 -4.52 6.98 13.18
C LEU A 19 -5.98 7.47 13.31
N GLU A 20 -6.76 7.41 12.24
CA GLU A 20 -8.17 7.80 12.27
C GLU A 20 -9.01 6.81 13.10
N THR A 21 -8.83 5.49 12.91
CA THR A 21 -9.70 4.48 13.54
C THR A 21 -9.29 4.09 14.96
N LYS A 22 -8.00 4.12 15.29
CA LYS A 22 -7.48 3.68 16.59
C LYS A 22 -7.12 4.86 17.51
N CYS A 23 -6.74 6.01 16.94
CA CYS A 23 -6.35 7.20 17.72
C CYS A 23 -7.40 8.31 17.68
N GLY A 24 -8.45 8.20 16.86
CA GLY A 24 -9.48 9.25 16.71
C GLY A 24 -8.96 10.56 16.11
N MET A 25 -7.82 10.54 15.44
CA MET A 25 -7.18 11.70 14.85
C MET A 25 -7.72 11.95 13.44
N VAL A 26 -7.95 13.22 13.07
CA VAL A 26 -8.23 13.56 11.66
C VAL A 26 -6.90 13.62 10.92
N VAL A 27 -6.79 12.85 9.83
CA VAL A 27 -5.56 12.76 9.04
C VAL A 27 -5.80 13.28 7.62
N SER A 28 -4.96 14.22 7.17
CA SER A 28 -4.94 14.71 5.80
C SER A 28 -3.65 14.32 5.11
N ILE A 29 -3.75 13.83 3.88
CA ILE A 29 -2.57 13.59 3.04
C ILE A 29 -2.28 14.90 2.30
N SER A 30 -1.12 15.49 2.57
CA SER A 30 -0.72 16.76 2.02
C SER A 30 -0.17 16.64 0.60
N ALA A 31 -0.43 17.64 -0.24
CA ALA A 31 0.18 17.77 -1.56
C ALA A 31 1.38 18.72 -1.48
N PRO A 32 2.62 18.27 -1.72
CA PRO A 32 3.82 19.11 -1.65
C PRO A 32 3.76 20.34 -2.55
N SER A 33 3.11 20.22 -3.70
CA SER A 33 2.95 21.30 -4.68
C SER A 33 2.27 22.56 -4.11
N VAL A 34 1.47 22.43 -3.03
CA VAL A 34 0.90 23.58 -2.34
C VAL A 34 1.99 24.53 -1.86
N VAL A 35 3.04 23.99 -1.25
CA VAL A 35 4.18 24.77 -0.77
C VAL A 35 5.17 25.05 -1.91
N THR A 36 5.54 24.02 -2.67
CA THR A 36 6.65 24.12 -3.61
C THR A 36 6.31 24.82 -4.91
N ALA A 37 5.09 24.65 -5.45
CA ALA A 37 4.65 25.26 -6.71
C ALA A 37 3.75 26.49 -6.48
N TYR A 38 2.69 26.34 -5.68
CA TYR A 38 1.76 27.45 -5.42
C TYR A 38 2.31 28.50 -4.45
N LYS A 39 3.45 28.22 -3.78
CA LYS A 39 4.09 29.11 -2.78
C LYS A 39 3.12 29.54 -1.68
N SER A 40 2.18 28.66 -1.34
CA SER A 40 1.23 28.83 -0.27
C SER A 40 1.62 27.91 0.89
N ALA A 41 1.40 28.35 2.11
CA ALA A 41 1.67 27.53 3.29
C ALA A 41 0.38 27.40 4.11
N PRO A 42 -0.16 26.18 4.26
CA PRO A 42 -1.19 25.90 5.26
C PRO A 42 -0.69 26.24 6.67
N ASP A 43 -1.60 26.42 7.60
CA ASP A 43 -1.23 26.62 9.02
C ASP A 43 -0.80 25.27 9.62
N TYR A 44 0.48 25.13 9.88
CA TYR A 44 1.09 23.96 10.49
C TYR A 44 1.34 24.11 12.01
N SER A 45 0.96 25.21 12.64
CA SER A 45 1.30 25.53 14.04
C SER A 45 0.83 24.49 15.07
N ASN A 46 -0.25 23.75 14.77
CA ASN A 46 -0.81 22.70 15.62
C ASN A 46 -0.88 21.33 14.88
N VAL A 47 0.08 21.06 14.01
CA VAL A 47 0.08 19.86 13.17
C VAL A 47 1.18 18.91 13.63
N LEU A 48 0.84 17.61 13.75
CA LEU A 48 1.80 16.53 13.72
C LEU A 48 1.98 16.10 12.26
N MET A 49 3.11 16.43 11.67
CA MET A 49 3.49 16.01 10.33
C MET A 49 4.31 14.72 10.40
N ILE A 50 3.88 13.69 9.70
CA ILE A 50 4.65 12.45 9.52
C ILE A 50 5.09 12.40 8.05
N ALA A 51 6.36 12.64 7.82
CA ALA A 51 6.98 12.67 6.50
C ALA A 51 7.71 11.35 6.25
N VAL A 52 7.34 10.64 5.20
CA VAL A 52 7.90 9.31 4.90
C VAL A 52 8.64 9.35 3.56
N SER A 53 9.86 8.79 3.51
CA SER A 53 10.65 8.66 2.28
C SER A 53 11.68 7.56 2.42
N GLN A 54 11.78 6.64 1.46
CA GLN A 54 12.79 5.59 1.49
C GLN A 54 14.21 6.18 1.42
N SER A 55 14.48 7.07 0.48
CA SER A 55 15.80 7.69 0.26
C SER A 55 16.03 8.95 1.07
N GLY A 56 14.96 9.58 1.55
CA GLY A 56 15.01 10.89 2.20
C GLY A 56 15.53 12.03 1.31
N ALA A 57 15.60 11.83 -0.01
CA ALA A 57 16.22 12.76 -0.96
C ALA A 57 15.23 13.69 -1.67
N ALA A 58 13.93 13.55 -1.42
CA ALA A 58 12.87 14.32 -2.09
C ALA A 58 12.88 15.78 -1.63
N GLN A 59 13.21 16.70 -2.53
CA GLN A 59 13.34 18.13 -2.25
C GLN A 59 12.01 18.76 -1.86
N ASP A 60 10.93 18.39 -2.53
CA ASP A 60 9.59 18.91 -2.26
C ASP A 60 9.09 18.53 -0.86
N LEU A 61 9.36 17.30 -0.41
CA LEU A 61 9.06 16.88 0.95
C LEU A 61 9.86 17.67 1.99
N PHE A 62 11.16 17.85 1.72
CA PHE A 62 12.04 18.62 2.59
C PHE A 62 11.56 20.06 2.78
N GLU A 63 11.13 20.74 1.69
CA GLU A 63 10.61 22.10 1.78
C GLU A 63 9.33 22.20 2.64
N VAL A 64 8.45 21.20 2.54
CA VAL A 64 7.24 21.17 3.38
C VAL A 64 7.58 20.90 4.85
N MET A 65 8.53 19.99 5.13
CA MET A 65 9.01 19.75 6.48
C MET A 65 9.60 21.02 7.12
N LYS A 66 10.42 21.76 6.36
CA LYS A 66 10.98 23.05 6.80
C LYS A 66 9.88 24.07 7.11
N GLU A 67 8.86 24.15 6.27
CA GLU A 67 7.75 25.04 6.50
C GLU A 67 6.94 24.69 7.75
N CYS A 68 6.74 23.39 8.01
CA CYS A 68 6.13 22.91 9.24
C CYS A 68 6.94 23.30 10.47
N ASP A 69 8.26 23.06 10.46
CA ASP A 69 9.16 23.43 11.54
C ASP A 69 9.17 24.96 11.77
N ARG A 70 9.21 25.75 10.69
CA ARG A 70 9.20 27.22 10.77
C ARG A 70 7.96 27.76 11.48
N GLN A 71 6.82 27.07 11.35
CA GLN A 71 5.56 27.46 12.00
C GLN A 71 5.40 26.88 13.41
N GLY A 72 6.34 26.05 13.88
CA GLY A 72 6.29 25.43 15.21
C GLY A 72 5.46 24.14 15.27
N GLY A 73 5.12 23.57 14.14
CA GLY A 73 4.52 22.24 14.08
C GLY A 73 5.51 21.13 14.46
N VAL A 74 5.00 19.98 14.85
CA VAL A 74 5.84 18.80 15.16
C VAL A 74 6.03 17.98 13.90
N CYS A 75 7.28 17.79 13.47
CA CYS A 75 7.60 17.04 12.26
C CYS A 75 8.43 15.77 12.56
N VAL A 76 7.93 14.63 12.12
CA VAL A 76 8.58 13.31 12.24
C VAL A 76 8.98 12.84 10.84
N GLY A 77 10.28 12.70 10.59
CA GLY A 77 10.82 12.12 9.35
C GLY A 77 11.06 10.62 9.47
N ILE A 78 10.50 9.82 8.57
CA ILE A 78 10.72 8.36 8.47
C ILE A 78 11.52 8.09 7.20
N THR A 79 12.76 7.58 7.32
CA THR A 79 13.64 7.30 6.18
C THR A 79 14.56 6.11 6.45
N ASN A 80 15.08 5.50 5.37
CA ASN A 80 16.06 4.42 5.47
C ASN A 80 17.52 4.92 5.37
N VAL A 81 17.72 6.22 5.17
CA VAL A 81 19.05 6.84 4.99
C VAL A 81 19.30 7.86 6.09
N GLU A 82 20.31 7.59 6.92
CA GLU A 82 20.61 8.41 8.12
C GLU A 82 21.03 9.84 7.77
N ASP A 83 21.88 10.01 6.75
CA ASP A 83 22.39 11.30 6.31
C ASP A 83 21.70 11.80 5.04
N SER A 84 20.37 11.78 5.02
CA SER A 84 19.60 12.25 3.88
C SER A 84 19.20 13.73 4.01
N LEU A 85 18.71 14.32 2.90
CA LEU A 85 18.20 15.68 2.92
C LEU A 85 17.09 15.86 3.95
N MET A 86 16.18 14.90 4.04
CA MET A 86 15.05 14.90 4.96
C MET A 86 15.46 14.94 6.44
N THR A 87 16.64 14.36 6.76
CA THR A 87 17.16 14.37 8.14
C THR A 87 17.71 15.72 8.57
N GLN A 88 17.78 16.71 7.67
CA GLN A 88 18.17 18.09 7.99
C GLN A 88 16.98 18.96 8.40
N ALA A 89 15.77 18.44 8.32
CA ALA A 89 14.52 19.07 8.78
C ALA A 89 13.75 18.11 9.68
N GLY A 90 12.84 18.66 10.47
CA GLY A 90 11.98 17.89 11.36
C GLY A 90 12.53 17.74 12.78
N SER A 91 11.59 17.70 13.72
CA SER A 91 11.88 17.60 15.16
C SER A 91 12.33 16.21 15.57
N TYR A 92 11.88 15.18 14.87
CA TYR A 92 12.16 13.76 15.17
C TYR A 92 12.46 12.95 13.92
N ARG A 93 13.27 11.91 14.12
CA ARG A 93 13.72 11.01 13.03
C ARG A 93 13.54 9.58 13.42
N LEU A 94 12.96 8.80 12.52
CA LEU A 94 12.83 7.35 12.64
C LEU A 94 13.49 6.69 11.43
N ASN A 95 14.35 5.71 11.69
CA ASN A 95 15.02 4.96 10.62
C ASN A 95 14.25 3.66 10.36
N ASN A 96 14.07 3.32 9.09
CA ASN A 96 13.42 2.08 8.67
C ASN A 96 14.22 0.83 9.05
N HIS A 97 15.55 0.93 9.16
CA HIS A 97 16.46 -0.19 9.43
C HIS A 97 16.26 -1.42 8.52
N CYS A 98 15.74 -1.23 7.28
CA CYS A 98 15.50 -2.34 6.36
C CYS A 98 16.75 -2.78 5.57
N GLY A 99 17.91 -2.18 5.85
CA GLY A 99 19.13 -2.38 5.08
C GLY A 99 19.02 -1.81 3.67
N PRO A 100 20.02 -2.03 2.80
CA PRO A 100 20.01 -1.52 1.44
C PRO A 100 18.89 -2.20 0.62
N GLU A 101 18.09 -1.38 -0.04
CA GLU A 101 17.08 -1.84 -1.00
C GLU A 101 17.67 -1.78 -2.40
N GLN A 102 17.95 -2.95 -2.98
CA GLN A 102 18.67 -3.06 -4.27
C GLN A 102 17.73 -2.94 -5.46
N SER A 103 16.56 -3.58 -5.39
CA SER A 103 15.52 -3.48 -6.42
C SER A 103 15.04 -2.04 -6.61
N VAL A 104 14.68 -1.69 -7.84
CA VAL A 104 14.07 -0.39 -8.14
C VAL A 104 12.74 -0.24 -7.43
N THR A 105 11.94 -1.29 -7.45
CA THR A 105 10.63 -1.33 -6.76
C THR A 105 10.83 -1.51 -5.25
N ALA A 106 10.15 -0.69 -4.46
CA ALA A 106 10.21 -0.76 -3.00
C ALA A 106 9.48 -2.00 -2.47
N GLY A 107 10.17 -2.82 -1.68
CA GLY A 107 9.61 -4.00 -1.02
C GLY A 107 9.81 -3.92 0.49
N LYS A 108 11.06 -4.03 0.95
CA LYS A 108 11.41 -4.01 2.37
C LYS A 108 11.07 -2.67 3.03
N SER A 109 11.38 -1.56 2.36
CA SER A 109 11.09 -0.23 2.91
C SER A 109 9.58 0.01 3.06
N TYR A 110 8.74 -0.47 2.13
CA TYR A 110 7.29 -0.41 2.29
C TYR A 110 6.83 -1.15 3.56
N MET A 111 7.27 -2.40 3.74
CA MET A 111 6.91 -3.21 4.92
C MET A 111 7.33 -2.54 6.23
N THR A 112 8.56 -2.02 6.30
CA THR A 112 9.06 -1.35 7.50
C THR A 112 8.38 0.00 7.75
N GLN A 113 7.98 0.73 6.71
CA GLN A 113 7.18 1.95 6.84
C GLN A 113 5.79 1.65 7.41
N VAL A 114 5.11 0.62 6.91
CA VAL A 114 3.83 0.15 7.50
C VAL A 114 4.04 -0.24 8.97
N THR A 115 5.13 -0.94 9.29
CA THR A 115 5.47 -1.31 10.68
C THR A 115 5.64 -0.07 11.57
N ILE A 116 6.43 0.93 11.13
CA ILE A 116 6.66 2.15 11.92
C ILE A 116 5.37 2.94 12.11
N LEU A 117 4.54 3.07 11.06
CA LEU A 117 3.25 3.76 11.16
C LEU A 117 2.29 3.01 12.10
N THR A 118 2.31 1.68 12.10
CA THR A 118 1.58 0.84 13.06
C THR A 118 2.11 1.05 14.48
N MET A 119 3.44 1.15 14.68
CA MET A 119 4.05 1.47 15.98
C MET A 119 3.57 2.82 16.50
N ILE A 120 3.59 3.86 15.65
CA ILE A 120 3.12 5.20 16.03
C ILE A 120 1.65 5.13 16.49
N ALA A 121 0.80 4.47 15.73
CA ALA A 121 -0.62 4.32 16.08
C ALA A 121 -0.80 3.51 17.38
N ALA A 122 -0.04 2.42 17.57
CA ALA A 122 -0.09 1.60 18.77
C ALA A 122 0.33 2.37 20.03
N TYR A 123 1.40 3.17 19.95
CA TYR A 123 1.87 3.98 21.07
C TYR A 123 0.89 5.12 21.42
N ILE A 124 0.29 5.77 20.44
CA ILE A 124 -0.69 6.84 20.67
C ILE A 124 -1.99 6.28 21.26
N SER A 125 -2.49 5.17 20.73
CA SER A 125 -3.78 4.59 21.14
C SER A 125 -3.70 3.69 22.37
N GLY A 126 -2.54 3.09 22.65
CA GLY A 126 -2.40 2.01 23.62
C GLY A 126 -3.10 0.71 23.19
N ASP A 127 -3.38 0.53 21.89
CA ASP A 127 -4.14 -0.60 21.36
C ASP A 127 -3.32 -1.90 21.43
N GLY A 128 -3.79 -2.86 22.24
CA GLY A 128 -3.12 -4.13 22.47
C GLY A 128 -3.07 -5.03 21.21
N GLU A 129 -4.05 -4.92 20.31
CA GLU A 129 -4.06 -5.67 19.05
C GLU A 129 -2.94 -5.21 18.11
N LEU A 130 -2.70 -3.90 18.05
CA LEU A 130 -1.59 -3.36 17.26
C LEU A 130 -0.24 -3.78 17.85
N LEU A 131 -0.10 -3.76 19.18
CA LEU A 131 1.13 -4.22 19.85
C LEU A 131 1.39 -5.71 19.60
N ASP A 132 0.37 -6.57 19.76
CA ASP A 132 0.47 -8.01 19.44
C ASP A 132 0.83 -8.25 17.96
N THR A 133 0.27 -7.44 17.06
CA THR A 133 0.59 -7.52 15.62
C THR A 133 2.05 -7.19 15.35
N LEU A 134 2.59 -6.14 15.99
CA LEU A 134 3.98 -5.73 15.84
C LEU A 134 4.95 -6.81 16.36
N ASP A 135 4.66 -7.39 17.51
CA ASP A 135 5.47 -8.47 18.09
C ASP A 135 5.52 -9.71 17.18
N LYS A 136 4.41 -9.98 16.47
CA LYS A 136 4.28 -11.14 15.58
C LYS A 136 4.58 -10.83 14.10
N ALA A 137 4.79 -9.58 13.73
CA ALA A 137 4.98 -9.20 12.33
C ALA A 137 6.08 -9.98 11.58
N PRO A 138 7.25 -10.27 12.17
CA PRO A 138 8.26 -11.09 11.52
C PRO A 138 7.77 -12.51 11.21
N GLU A 139 7.04 -13.12 12.13
CA GLU A 139 6.49 -14.48 11.98
C GLU A 139 5.37 -14.51 10.95
N ILE A 140 4.49 -13.51 10.97
CA ILE A 140 3.40 -13.32 9.98
C ILE A 140 3.99 -13.25 8.56
N VAL A 141 5.01 -12.42 8.36
CA VAL A 141 5.66 -12.25 7.06
C VAL A 141 6.38 -13.52 6.62
N ALA A 142 7.12 -14.19 7.53
CA ALA A 142 7.83 -15.44 7.22
C ALA A 142 6.85 -16.56 6.83
N ALA A 143 5.74 -16.70 7.56
CA ALA A 143 4.70 -17.67 7.23
C ALA A 143 4.04 -17.38 5.86
N ALA A 144 3.77 -16.10 5.57
CA ALA A 144 3.22 -15.70 4.27
C ALA A 144 4.18 -15.99 3.12
N LEU A 145 5.48 -15.73 3.27
CA LEU A 145 6.49 -16.00 2.24
C LEU A 145 6.53 -17.48 1.83
N THR A 146 6.40 -18.38 2.79
CA THR A 146 6.43 -19.82 2.52
C THR A 146 5.06 -20.38 2.14
N GLY A 147 3.98 -19.88 2.73
CA GLY A 147 2.64 -20.42 2.56
C GLY A 147 1.92 -19.97 1.29
N LEU A 148 2.27 -18.81 0.75
CA LEU A 148 1.58 -18.25 -0.42
C LEU A 148 2.21 -18.60 -1.76
N GLU A 149 3.48 -19.00 -1.81
CA GLU A 149 4.22 -19.12 -3.07
C GLU A 149 3.53 -20.05 -4.08
N ALA A 150 3.09 -21.23 -3.66
CA ALA A 150 2.43 -22.18 -4.56
C ALA A 150 1.12 -21.62 -5.11
N GLN A 151 0.30 -21.01 -4.28
CA GLN A 151 -0.97 -20.39 -4.67
C GLN A 151 -0.75 -19.22 -5.65
N VAL A 152 0.26 -18.37 -5.39
CA VAL A 152 0.59 -17.24 -6.26
C VAL A 152 1.08 -17.73 -7.63
N ARG A 153 1.94 -18.76 -7.68
CA ARG A 153 2.39 -19.39 -8.94
C ARG A 153 1.22 -19.93 -9.77
N ASP A 154 0.24 -20.51 -9.10
CA ASP A 154 -0.97 -21.01 -9.78
C ASP A 154 -1.84 -19.88 -10.34
N VAL A 155 -1.97 -18.77 -9.63
CA VAL A 155 -2.76 -17.63 -10.07
C VAL A 155 -2.07 -16.81 -11.15
N VAL A 156 -0.76 -16.60 -11.06
CA VAL A 156 0.02 -15.78 -12.02
C VAL A 156 -0.15 -16.24 -13.47
N ARG A 157 -0.29 -17.53 -13.72
CA ARG A 157 -0.44 -18.07 -15.09
C ARG A 157 -1.64 -17.51 -15.85
N PHE A 158 -2.69 -17.07 -15.14
CA PHE A 158 -3.88 -16.49 -15.77
C PHE A 158 -3.67 -15.04 -16.20
N TYR A 159 -2.61 -14.38 -15.71
CA TYR A 159 -2.30 -12.97 -15.97
C TYR A 159 -1.17 -12.75 -16.98
N ARG A 160 -0.58 -13.84 -17.49
CA ARG A 160 0.56 -13.77 -18.40
C ARG A 160 0.30 -12.92 -19.64
N GLU A 161 -0.85 -13.12 -20.26
CA GLU A 161 -1.25 -12.44 -21.50
C GLU A 161 -2.23 -11.27 -21.26
N THR A 162 -2.45 -10.90 -20.00
CA THR A 162 -3.36 -9.82 -19.61
C THR A 162 -2.71 -8.46 -19.90
N GLU A 163 -3.47 -7.53 -20.46
CA GLU A 163 -3.04 -6.14 -20.68
C GLU A 163 -3.61 -5.19 -19.64
N HIS A 164 -4.83 -5.45 -19.17
CA HIS A 164 -5.56 -4.63 -18.21
C HIS A 164 -5.93 -5.45 -16.98
N LEU A 165 -5.92 -4.80 -15.81
CA LEU A 165 -6.28 -5.43 -14.54
C LEU A 165 -6.98 -4.41 -13.65
N LEU A 166 -8.10 -4.79 -13.05
CA LEU A 166 -8.78 -3.98 -12.04
C LEU A 166 -8.60 -4.58 -10.65
N LEU A 167 -8.12 -3.76 -9.71
CA LEU A 167 -7.99 -4.13 -8.32
C LEU A 167 -9.07 -3.43 -7.51
N VAL A 168 -9.62 -4.14 -6.53
CA VAL A 168 -10.70 -3.61 -5.68
C VAL A 168 -10.40 -3.92 -4.22
N GLY A 169 -10.42 -2.88 -3.39
CA GLY A 169 -10.28 -3.00 -1.95
C GLY A 169 -11.28 -2.10 -1.21
N ARG A 170 -11.22 -2.13 0.13
CA ARG A 170 -11.85 -1.15 0.99
C ARG A 170 -11.14 -1.09 2.34
N GLY A 171 -11.07 0.11 2.94
CA GLY A 171 -10.39 0.28 4.22
C GLY A 171 -8.90 -0.01 4.10
N LEU A 172 -8.36 -0.80 5.02
CA LEU A 172 -6.96 -1.22 4.97
C LEU A 172 -6.64 -2.01 3.69
N MET A 173 -7.59 -2.78 3.18
CA MET A 173 -7.41 -3.54 1.94
C MET A 173 -7.43 -2.66 0.68
N ASP A 174 -8.02 -1.45 0.72
CA ASP A 174 -7.91 -0.48 -0.36
C ASP A 174 -6.48 0.10 -0.43
N ALA A 175 -5.91 0.47 0.72
CA ALA A 175 -4.52 0.94 0.78
C ALA A 175 -3.55 -0.11 0.21
N LEU A 176 -3.80 -1.39 0.48
CA LEU A 176 -2.98 -2.48 -0.02
C LEU A 176 -3.23 -2.79 -1.49
N ALA A 177 -4.48 -2.71 -1.97
CA ALA A 177 -4.78 -2.90 -3.38
C ALA A 177 -4.11 -1.83 -4.26
N ASN A 178 -4.01 -0.58 -3.76
CA ASN A 178 -3.23 0.49 -4.40
C ASN A 178 -1.72 0.18 -4.45
N GLU A 179 -1.15 -0.41 -3.38
CA GLU A 179 0.25 -0.86 -3.41
C GLU A 179 0.46 -2.00 -4.40
N ALA A 180 -0.47 -2.96 -4.46
CA ALA A 180 -0.43 -4.05 -5.43
C ALA A 180 -0.52 -3.52 -6.88
N GLU A 181 -1.41 -2.57 -7.15
CA GLU A 181 -1.51 -1.87 -8.43
C GLU A 181 -0.14 -1.34 -8.87
N LEU A 182 0.50 -0.54 -8.01
CA LEU A 182 1.79 0.05 -8.33
C LEU A 182 2.87 -1.00 -8.60
N LYS A 183 2.99 -2.03 -7.75
CA LYS A 183 3.98 -3.09 -7.94
C LYS A 183 3.78 -3.82 -9.27
N ILE A 184 2.53 -4.07 -9.64
CA ILE A 184 2.18 -4.71 -10.91
C ILE A 184 2.53 -3.81 -12.09
N GLN A 185 2.21 -2.52 -12.03
CA GLN A 185 2.56 -1.54 -13.07
C GLN A 185 4.08 -1.45 -13.26
N GLU A 186 4.83 -1.31 -12.16
CA GLU A 186 6.28 -1.11 -12.18
C GLU A 186 7.03 -2.32 -12.75
N THR A 187 6.60 -3.55 -12.45
CA THR A 187 7.38 -4.75 -12.79
C THR A 187 6.83 -5.52 -13.98
N SER A 188 5.51 -5.55 -14.14
CA SER A 188 4.82 -6.40 -15.13
C SER A 188 4.26 -5.63 -16.33
N TYR A 189 4.30 -4.29 -16.27
CA TYR A 189 3.79 -3.37 -17.31
C TYR A 189 2.32 -3.61 -17.68
N LEU A 190 1.52 -4.09 -16.72
CA LEU A 190 0.09 -4.18 -16.85
C LEU A 190 -0.53 -2.78 -16.62
N ASP A 191 -1.53 -2.40 -17.42
CA ASP A 191 -2.40 -1.26 -17.10
C ASP A 191 -3.34 -1.68 -15.95
N ALA A 192 -2.78 -1.72 -14.75
CA ALA A 192 -3.51 -2.02 -13.53
C ALA A 192 -4.16 -0.74 -13.00
N ARG A 193 -5.40 -0.84 -12.48
CA ARG A 193 -6.13 0.27 -11.86
C ARG A 193 -6.83 -0.19 -10.60
N CYS A 194 -6.63 0.56 -9.52
CA CYS A 194 -7.28 0.30 -8.24
C CYS A 194 -8.45 1.22 -7.99
N TYR A 195 -9.49 0.68 -7.37
CA TYR A 195 -10.65 1.44 -6.91
C TYR A 195 -11.12 0.95 -5.54
N GLY A 196 -11.50 1.90 -4.70
CA GLY A 196 -12.31 1.58 -3.53
C GLY A 196 -13.65 0.96 -3.95
N SER A 197 -14.09 -0.09 -3.27
CA SER A 197 -15.33 -0.82 -3.67
C SER A 197 -16.59 0.04 -3.66
N ALA A 198 -16.60 1.15 -2.91
CA ALA A 198 -17.69 2.12 -2.96
C ALA A 198 -17.52 3.05 -4.17
N ASP A 199 -16.32 3.60 -4.38
CA ASP A 199 -16.04 4.60 -5.40
C ASP A 199 -16.23 4.03 -6.81
N TYR A 200 -15.89 2.75 -7.01
CA TYR A 200 -16.10 2.04 -8.26
C TYR A 200 -17.57 2.09 -8.73
N ARG A 201 -18.52 2.10 -7.80
CA ARG A 201 -19.95 2.14 -8.10
C ARG A 201 -20.45 3.48 -8.64
N HIS A 202 -19.69 4.57 -8.44
CA HIS A 202 -20.05 5.94 -8.78
C HIS A 202 -19.58 6.40 -10.17
N GLY A 203 -19.45 5.47 -11.11
CA GLY A 203 -19.11 5.80 -12.51
C GLY A 203 -18.20 4.75 -13.13
N PRO A 204 -17.02 4.42 -12.55
CA PRO A 204 -16.10 3.44 -13.13
C PRO A 204 -16.72 2.07 -13.41
N ILE A 205 -17.76 1.67 -12.69
CA ILE A 205 -18.50 0.42 -12.93
C ILE A 205 -19.05 0.30 -14.36
N ALA A 206 -19.27 1.42 -15.06
CA ALA A 206 -19.70 1.41 -16.46
C ALA A 206 -18.62 0.82 -17.40
N THR A 207 -17.38 0.73 -16.96
CA THR A 207 -16.28 0.11 -17.70
C THR A 207 -16.16 -1.40 -17.47
N ALA A 208 -17.03 -1.99 -16.63
CA ALA A 208 -16.98 -3.40 -16.32
C ALA A 208 -17.18 -4.25 -17.59
N GLN A 209 -16.21 -5.11 -17.89
CA GLN A 209 -16.18 -5.95 -19.07
C GLN A 209 -15.72 -7.37 -18.72
N ARG A 210 -16.28 -8.36 -19.39
CA ARG A 210 -15.99 -9.77 -19.20
C ARG A 210 -14.51 -10.13 -19.38
N PHE A 211 -13.82 -9.43 -20.28
CA PHE A 211 -12.44 -9.74 -20.66
C PHE A 211 -11.37 -9.01 -19.83
N VAL A 212 -11.77 -8.12 -18.93
CA VAL A 212 -10.86 -7.48 -17.98
C VAL A 212 -10.90 -8.25 -16.67
N PRO A 213 -9.81 -8.87 -16.23
CA PRO A 213 -9.78 -9.58 -14.96
C PRO A 213 -9.78 -8.61 -13.77
N TYR A 214 -10.32 -9.10 -12.66
CA TYR A 214 -10.36 -8.36 -11.40
C TYR A 214 -9.58 -9.08 -10.31
N MET A 215 -9.00 -8.32 -9.39
CA MET A 215 -8.50 -8.79 -8.11
C MET A 215 -9.27 -8.12 -6.98
N PHE A 216 -9.90 -8.90 -6.11
CA PHE A 216 -10.59 -8.42 -4.93
C PHE A 216 -9.79 -8.73 -3.68
N PHE A 217 -9.45 -7.70 -2.91
CA PHE A 217 -8.80 -7.83 -1.61
C PHE A 217 -9.87 -7.77 -0.51
N LEU A 218 -10.18 -8.93 0.08
CA LEU A 218 -11.26 -9.15 1.06
C LEU A 218 -10.69 -9.88 2.28
N ALA A 219 -9.98 -9.16 3.14
CA ALA A 219 -9.33 -9.70 4.34
C ALA A 219 -9.37 -8.70 5.52
N ASP A 220 -10.46 -7.95 5.60
CA ASP A 220 -10.79 -7.09 6.73
C ASP A 220 -12.30 -7.23 7.00
N GLU A 221 -12.65 -7.96 8.06
CA GLU A 221 -14.03 -8.29 8.44
C GLU A 221 -14.94 -7.06 8.48
N LYS A 222 -14.39 -5.91 8.86
CA LYS A 222 -15.15 -4.66 8.95
C LYS A 222 -15.58 -4.10 7.59
N THR A 223 -14.90 -4.49 6.52
CA THR A 223 -15.10 -3.89 5.19
C THR A 223 -15.41 -4.89 4.07
N ASP A 224 -15.21 -6.20 4.28
CA ASP A 224 -15.36 -7.27 3.29
C ASP A 224 -16.75 -7.28 2.63
N TYR A 225 -17.81 -7.00 3.41
CA TYR A 225 -19.19 -7.00 2.91
C TYR A 225 -19.40 -6.08 1.71
N CYS A 226 -18.69 -4.95 1.65
CA CYS A 226 -18.79 -4.00 0.55
C CYS A 226 -18.20 -4.56 -0.76
N GLY A 227 -17.00 -5.15 -0.67
CA GLY A 227 -16.35 -5.78 -1.81
C GLY A 227 -17.08 -7.04 -2.27
N GLN A 228 -17.54 -7.87 -1.33
CA GLN A 228 -18.36 -9.05 -1.63
C GLN A 228 -19.63 -8.70 -2.41
N ALA A 229 -20.35 -7.66 -1.98
CA ALA A 229 -21.56 -7.22 -2.66
C ALA A 229 -21.28 -6.69 -4.08
N LEU A 230 -20.17 -5.97 -4.26
CA LEU A 230 -19.73 -5.51 -5.58
C LEU A 230 -19.34 -6.69 -6.48
N LEU A 231 -18.57 -7.64 -5.97
CA LEU A 231 -18.13 -8.82 -6.70
C LEU A 231 -19.31 -9.63 -7.23
N LYS A 232 -20.29 -9.93 -6.36
CA LYS A 232 -21.50 -10.66 -6.75
C LYS A 232 -22.24 -9.94 -7.87
N ARG A 233 -22.46 -8.64 -7.71
CA ARG A 233 -23.12 -7.81 -8.71
C ARG A 233 -22.39 -7.84 -10.06
N LEU A 234 -21.08 -7.68 -10.08
CA LEU A 234 -20.29 -7.66 -11.31
C LEU A 234 -20.26 -9.02 -12.00
N LYS A 235 -20.26 -10.13 -11.25
CA LYS A 235 -20.42 -11.47 -11.82
C LYS A 235 -21.79 -11.66 -12.48
N GLU A 236 -22.85 -11.20 -11.83
CA GLU A 236 -24.23 -11.32 -12.33
C GLU A 236 -24.48 -10.42 -13.55
N GLU A 237 -24.08 -9.13 -13.48
CA GLU A 237 -24.42 -8.14 -14.50
C GLU A 237 -23.42 -8.09 -15.67
N ALA A 238 -22.13 -8.30 -15.42
CA ALA A 238 -21.06 -8.16 -16.42
C ALA A 238 -20.31 -9.47 -16.72
N GLY A 239 -20.54 -10.53 -15.96
CA GLY A 239 -19.87 -11.83 -16.15
C GLY A 239 -18.35 -11.74 -15.99
N ILE A 240 -17.86 -10.90 -15.09
CA ILE A 240 -16.42 -10.71 -14.89
C ILE A 240 -15.73 -11.99 -14.44
N TRP A 241 -14.43 -12.11 -14.78
CA TRP A 241 -13.53 -13.09 -14.22
C TRP A 241 -12.69 -12.44 -13.10
N CYS A 242 -12.52 -13.13 -11.96
CA CYS A 242 -11.81 -12.53 -10.85
C CYS A 242 -11.00 -13.52 -10.01
N THR A 243 -9.91 -12.99 -9.42
CA THR A 243 -9.17 -13.60 -8.31
C THR A 243 -9.60 -12.93 -7.00
N VAL A 244 -9.85 -13.72 -5.95
CA VAL A 244 -10.15 -13.22 -4.60
C VAL A 244 -8.96 -13.51 -3.69
N ILE A 245 -8.44 -12.48 -3.07
CA ILE A 245 -7.40 -12.53 -2.04
C ILE A 245 -8.09 -12.33 -0.70
N THR A 246 -8.12 -13.36 0.15
CA THR A 246 -8.90 -13.34 1.37
C THR A 246 -8.38 -14.33 2.41
N ASN A 247 -8.70 -14.10 3.67
CA ASN A 247 -8.48 -15.02 4.78
C ASN A 247 -9.70 -15.92 5.08
N LYS A 248 -10.77 -15.84 4.25
CA LYS A 248 -12.04 -16.53 4.46
C LYS A 248 -12.37 -17.49 3.31
N PRO A 249 -12.45 -18.82 3.56
CA PRO A 249 -12.73 -19.80 2.51
C PRO A 249 -14.05 -19.54 1.76
N GLU A 250 -15.07 -19.05 2.44
CA GLU A 250 -16.37 -18.72 1.84
C GLU A 250 -16.29 -17.53 0.87
N LEU A 251 -15.40 -16.57 1.09
CA LEU A 251 -15.15 -15.48 0.16
C LEU A 251 -14.25 -15.93 -0.99
N ALA A 252 -13.28 -16.80 -0.72
CA ALA A 252 -12.43 -17.41 -1.75
C ALA A 252 -13.27 -18.16 -2.81
N ALA A 253 -14.32 -18.85 -2.38
CA ALA A 253 -15.24 -19.59 -3.25
C ALA A 253 -16.07 -18.69 -4.21
N LEU A 254 -16.07 -17.38 -4.03
CA LEU A 254 -16.74 -16.44 -4.95
C LEU A 254 -15.87 -16.11 -6.16
N GLY A 255 -14.54 -16.31 -6.09
CA GLY A 255 -13.62 -16.08 -7.19
C GLY A 255 -13.62 -17.20 -8.22
N ASP A 256 -13.14 -16.91 -9.44
CA ASP A 256 -12.78 -17.93 -10.42
C ASP A 256 -11.44 -18.59 -10.06
N THR A 257 -10.58 -17.81 -9.40
CA THR A 257 -9.40 -18.24 -8.66
C THR A 257 -9.32 -17.50 -7.33
N SER A 258 -8.49 -17.99 -6.41
CA SER A 258 -8.29 -17.34 -5.13
C SER A 258 -6.89 -17.57 -4.58
N VAL A 259 -6.47 -16.68 -3.68
CA VAL A 259 -5.33 -16.85 -2.80
C VAL A 259 -5.84 -16.75 -1.37
N LEU A 260 -5.72 -17.86 -0.64
CA LEU A 260 -6.18 -17.94 0.73
C LEU A 260 -5.04 -17.56 1.67
N LEU A 261 -5.19 -16.40 2.30
CA LEU A 261 -4.32 -15.93 3.38
C LEU A 261 -4.59 -16.76 4.65
N PRO A 262 -3.65 -16.81 5.60
CA PRO A 262 -3.88 -17.50 6.87
C PRO A 262 -5.15 -16.98 7.56
N PRO A 263 -6.08 -17.86 7.96
CA PRO A 263 -7.42 -17.46 8.43
C PRO A 263 -7.40 -16.70 9.76
N GLU A 264 -6.35 -16.85 10.55
CA GLU A 264 -6.15 -16.14 11.82
C GLU A 264 -5.71 -14.67 11.66
N TYR A 265 -5.39 -14.22 10.45
CA TYR A 265 -4.90 -12.87 10.19
C TYR A 265 -5.98 -12.04 9.49
N ASP A 266 -6.54 -11.09 10.24
CA ASP A 266 -7.55 -10.14 9.79
C ASP A 266 -7.06 -8.69 9.99
N GLY A 267 -7.66 -7.71 9.28
CA GLY A 267 -7.34 -6.30 9.43
C GLY A 267 -5.86 -5.99 9.21
N ILE A 268 -5.19 -5.44 10.23
CA ILE A 268 -3.77 -5.04 10.09
C ILE A 268 -2.83 -6.25 9.90
N LYS A 269 -3.12 -7.41 10.48
CA LYS A 269 -2.34 -8.63 10.25
C LYS A 269 -2.46 -9.09 8.81
N ALA A 270 -3.66 -8.97 8.23
CA ALA A 270 -3.89 -9.27 6.82
C ALA A 270 -3.16 -8.28 5.88
N VAL A 271 -2.93 -7.03 6.27
CA VAL A 271 -2.11 -6.08 5.50
C VAL A 271 -0.71 -6.64 5.27
N PHE A 272 -0.07 -7.20 6.30
CA PHE A 272 1.27 -7.78 6.17
C PHE A 272 1.28 -9.00 5.23
N THR A 273 0.32 -9.91 5.36
CA THR A 273 0.27 -11.12 4.51
C THR A 273 -0.10 -10.79 3.06
N ALA A 274 -1.04 -9.89 2.87
CA ALA A 274 -1.46 -9.49 1.53
C ALA A 274 -0.41 -8.58 0.84
N ALA A 275 0.43 -7.85 1.61
CA ALA A 275 1.59 -7.16 1.04
C ALA A 275 2.64 -8.16 0.52
N VAL A 276 2.88 -9.26 1.22
CA VAL A 276 3.72 -10.35 0.71
C VAL A 276 3.13 -10.93 -0.58
N PHE A 277 1.81 -11.17 -0.62
CA PHE A 277 1.13 -11.59 -1.85
C PHE A 277 1.39 -10.60 -2.99
N ALA A 278 1.17 -9.30 -2.78
CA ALA A 278 1.31 -8.27 -3.82
C ALA A 278 2.73 -8.24 -4.40
N GLN A 279 3.75 -8.29 -3.54
CA GLN A 279 5.16 -8.32 -3.95
C GLN A 279 5.52 -9.62 -4.69
N MET A 280 5.08 -10.76 -4.18
CA MET A 280 5.32 -12.05 -4.80
C MET A 280 4.60 -12.19 -6.15
N PHE A 281 3.32 -11.76 -6.21
CA PHE A 281 2.55 -11.78 -7.44
C PHE A 281 3.20 -10.90 -8.52
N SER A 282 3.56 -9.67 -8.20
CA SER A 282 4.18 -8.75 -9.17
C SER A 282 5.52 -9.27 -9.68
N CYS A 283 6.36 -9.84 -8.81
CA CYS A 283 7.62 -10.47 -9.18
C CYS A 283 7.40 -11.67 -10.11
N LEU A 284 6.57 -12.63 -9.71
CA LEU A 284 6.31 -13.84 -10.49
C LEU A 284 5.57 -13.55 -11.81
N CYS A 285 4.68 -12.55 -11.82
CA CYS A 285 3.99 -12.09 -13.02
C CYS A 285 4.99 -11.49 -14.01
N SER A 286 5.90 -10.62 -13.53
CA SER A 286 7.00 -10.06 -14.32
C SER A 286 7.82 -11.15 -15.00
N LEU A 287 8.31 -12.12 -14.22
CA LEU A 287 9.09 -13.26 -14.71
C LEU A 287 8.30 -14.09 -15.73
N SER A 288 7.02 -14.37 -15.49
CA SER A 288 6.17 -15.14 -16.41
C SER A 288 5.96 -14.46 -17.76
N ARG A 289 6.06 -13.12 -17.77
CA ARG A 289 5.96 -12.27 -18.97
C ARG A 289 7.32 -12.03 -19.64
N GLY A 290 8.40 -12.59 -19.10
CA GLY A 290 9.77 -12.46 -19.64
C GLY A 290 10.46 -11.14 -19.29
N PHE A 291 10.02 -10.45 -18.22
CA PHE A 291 10.63 -9.23 -17.74
C PHE A 291 11.51 -9.49 -16.52
N ASP A 292 12.41 -8.53 -16.22
CA ASP A 292 13.24 -8.53 -15.03
C ASP A 292 12.61 -7.62 -13.97
N PRO A 293 12.10 -8.17 -12.86
CA PRO A 293 11.47 -7.37 -11.81
C PRO A 293 12.46 -6.48 -11.03
N ASP A 294 13.75 -6.79 -11.06
CA ASP A 294 14.79 -6.03 -10.36
C ASP A 294 15.27 -4.81 -11.15
N ALA A 295 15.11 -4.84 -12.47
CA ALA A 295 15.54 -3.77 -13.38
C ALA A 295 14.42 -3.36 -14.35
N PRO A 296 13.29 -2.84 -13.87
CA PRO A 296 12.16 -2.46 -14.71
C PRO A 296 12.51 -1.28 -15.63
N LYS A 297 12.01 -1.33 -16.87
CA LYS A 297 12.25 -0.30 -17.89
C LYS A 297 11.51 0.99 -17.53
N GLY A 298 12.16 2.13 -17.76
CA GLY A 298 11.54 3.45 -17.60
C GLY A 298 11.40 3.94 -16.16
N VAL A 299 11.81 3.13 -15.20
CA VAL A 299 11.81 3.48 -13.78
C VAL A 299 13.25 3.52 -13.27
N SER A 300 13.58 4.53 -12.46
CA SER A 300 14.88 4.66 -11.82
C SER A 300 14.71 4.74 -10.31
N LYS A 301 15.69 4.24 -9.56
CA LYS A 301 15.65 4.21 -8.10
C LYS A 301 15.60 5.60 -7.44
N LYS A 302 16.07 6.62 -8.15
CA LYS A 302 16.00 8.01 -7.70
C LYS A 302 15.22 8.80 -8.73
N THR A 303 14.00 9.18 -8.39
CA THR A 303 13.20 10.12 -9.18
C THR A 303 13.49 11.53 -8.67
N VAL A 304 13.97 12.39 -9.57
CA VAL A 304 14.14 13.82 -9.28
C VAL A 304 12.82 14.49 -9.69
N THR A 305 12.07 14.94 -8.72
CA THR A 305 10.91 15.84 -8.96
C THR A 305 11.42 17.27 -9.06
N VAL A 306 11.06 17.93 -10.16
CA VAL A 306 11.45 19.33 -10.47
C VAL A 306 10.34 20.27 -9.99
#